data_cbdbf1da093295387cdae05829f1041d
#
_entry.id   cbdbf1da093295387cdae05829f1041d
#
_cell.length_a   1.000
_cell.length_b   1.000
_cell.length_c   1.000
_cell.angle_alpha   90.00
_cell.angle_beta   90.00
_cell.angle_gamma   90.00
#
_symmetry.space_group_name_H-M   'P 1'
#
loop_
_entity.id
_entity.type
_entity.pdbx_description
1 polymer ?
#
loop_
_entity_poly.entity_id
_entity_poly.type
_entity_poly.pdbx_seq_one_letter_code
_entity_poly.pdbx_strand_id
1 'polypeptide(L)'
;GTVGTADTLYNVRTTIPMDTQDYDPSKELYYVANQEVDAKRYFVEMHFKHAYSRLVLNIGVEDAYPATCSINSVALANDSLFRKAVIDITSGTVGIHPDDTEKQFRGGYNITKGLPYLLDSPDKKYQADLLMIPTKLLPDPFEPTKGLSVIVNVSGFPATVIIPIDDLSDFESGKKYVVSLKLRGIAIKSVTVTTTDWDEKILNEGVDYEPLPQS
;
A
#
# COMPACT_ATOMS: atom_id res chain seq x y z
N GLY A 1 2.16 50.88 -15.54
CA GLY A 1 1.77 50.08 -14.40
C GLY A 1 2.72 48.90 -14.31
N THR A 2 3.62 48.90 -13.33
CA THR A 2 4.51 47.80 -13.00
C THR A 2 3.65 46.66 -12.46
N VAL A 3 3.61 45.57 -13.20
CA VAL A 3 3.07 44.29 -12.70
C VAL A 3 4.03 43.84 -11.58
N GLY A 4 3.59 43.95 -10.35
CA GLY A 4 4.32 43.39 -9.23
C GLY A 4 4.42 41.88 -9.42
N THR A 5 5.62 41.37 -9.54
CA THR A 5 5.92 39.96 -9.41
C THR A 5 5.50 39.53 -8.01
N ALA A 6 4.42 38.78 -7.90
CA ALA A 6 4.02 38.13 -6.66
C ALA A 6 5.02 37.01 -6.38
N ASP A 7 6.19 37.36 -5.92
CA ASP A 7 7.19 36.46 -5.39
C ASP A 7 6.91 36.20 -3.91
N THR A 8 5.72 35.71 -3.62
CA THR A 8 5.47 35.05 -2.35
C THR A 8 5.25 33.59 -2.66
N LEU A 9 6.30 32.91 -3.05
CA LEU A 9 6.39 31.48 -2.91
C LEU A 9 6.34 31.19 -1.40
N TYR A 10 5.13 31.00 -0.91
CA TYR A 10 4.98 30.28 0.33
C TYR A 10 5.75 28.99 0.14
N ASN A 11 6.66 28.66 1.07
CA ASN A 11 7.29 27.33 1.13
C ASN A 11 6.20 26.31 1.43
N VAL A 12 5.38 26.00 0.43
CA VAL A 12 4.42 24.91 0.50
C VAL A 12 5.25 23.64 0.52
N ARG A 13 5.19 22.94 1.64
CA ARG A 13 5.82 21.64 1.74
C ARG A 13 5.15 20.71 0.73
N THR A 14 5.81 20.42 -0.36
CA THR A 14 5.30 19.56 -1.43
C THR A 14 5.49 18.08 -1.13
N THR A 15 6.36 17.76 -0.16
CA THR A 15 6.67 16.38 0.23
C THR A 15 5.97 15.99 1.52
N ILE A 16 5.28 14.86 1.52
CA ILE A 16 4.57 14.30 2.67
C ILE A 16 5.16 12.92 3.00
N PRO A 17 5.49 12.65 4.28
CA PRO A 17 5.98 11.35 4.68
C PRO A 17 4.91 10.26 4.54
N MET A 18 5.35 9.06 4.15
CA MET A 18 4.55 7.85 4.01
C MET A 18 5.18 6.71 4.80
N ASP A 19 4.36 5.90 5.46
CA ASP A 19 4.78 4.69 6.16
C ASP A 19 3.98 3.48 5.65
N THR A 20 4.65 2.35 5.40
CA THR A 20 3.95 1.05 5.25
C THR A 20 3.39 0.67 6.62
N GLN A 21 2.09 0.44 6.69
CA GLN A 21 1.37 0.26 7.95
C GLN A 21 0.07 -0.53 7.78
N ASP A 22 -0.54 -0.92 8.89
CA ASP A 22 -1.90 -1.46 8.89
C ASP A 22 -2.88 -0.46 8.28
N TYR A 23 -3.81 -0.98 7.48
CA TYR A 23 -4.85 -0.17 6.87
C TYR A 23 -5.73 0.49 7.92
N ASP A 24 -5.85 1.79 7.79
CA ASP A 24 -6.74 2.65 8.55
C ASP A 24 -7.22 3.76 7.59
N PRO A 25 -8.54 3.91 7.38
CA PRO A 25 -9.07 4.94 6.48
C PRO A 25 -8.63 6.37 6.83
N SER A 26 -8.36 6.64 8.12
CA SER A 26 -7.90 7.97 8.56
C SER A 26 -6.45 8.29 8.17
N LYS A 27 -5.70 7.26 7.74
CA LYS A 27 -4.29 7.37 7.34
C LYS A 27 -4.10 7.31 5.82
N GLU A 28 -5.20 7.18 5.09
CA GLU A 28 -5.13 7.27 3.64
C GLU A 28 -4.67 8.66 3.22
N LEU A 29 -3.76 8.70 2.28
CA LEU A 29 -3.26 9.92 1.69
C LEU A 29 -3.74 10.02 0.24
N TYR A 30 -4.30 11.16 -0.09
CA TYR A 30 -4.74 11.48 -1.44
C TYR A 30 -3.92 12.65 -1.97
N TYR A 31 -3.71 12.68 -3.26
CA TYR A 31 -3.06 13.79 -3.95
C TYR A 31 -3.79 14.11 -5.25
N VAL A 32 -3.62 15.35 -5.69
CA VAL A 32 -4.07 15.82 -7.00
C VAL A 32 -2.82 16.27 -7.74
N ALA A 33 -2.53 15.65 -8.88
CA ALA A 33 -1.44 16.11 -9.73
C ALA A 33 -1.73 17.54 -10.21
N ASN A 34 -0.66 18.32 -10.47
CA ASN A 34 -0.76 19.70 -10.93
C ASN A 34 -1.80 19.86 -12.04
N GLN A 35 -2.75 20.75 -11.81
CA GLN A 35 -3.76 21.14 -12.80
C GLN A 35 -3.52 22.60 -13.22
N GLU A 36 -3.56 22.83 -14.52
CA GLU A 36 -3.58 24.20 -15.05
C GLU A 36 -4.97 24.80 -14.82
N VAL A 37 -5.01 25.89 -14.09
CA VAL A 37 -6.24 26.64 -13.82
C VAL A 37 -6.25 27.90 -14.71
N ASP A 38 -7.22 27.99 -15.61
CA ASP A 38 -7.46 29.21 -16.39
C ASP A 38 -8.35 30.16 -15.55
N ALA A 39 -7.95 31.42 -15.45
CA ALA A 39 -8.71 32.48 -14.77
C ALA A 39 -10.13 32.67 -15.31
N LYS A 40 -10.46 32.10 -16.46
CA LYS A 40 -11.79 32.12 -17.08
C LYS A 40 -12.66 30.93 -16.66
N ARG A 41 -12.10 29.93 -15.95
CA ARG A 41 -12.83 28.75 -15.46
C ARG A 41 -13.22 28.99 -14.00
N TYR A 42 -14.50 29.09 -13.75
CA TYR A 42 -15.06 29.27 -12.40
C TYR A 42 -15.08 27.97 -11.57
N PHE A 43 -14.84 26.83 -12.21
CA PHE A 43 -14.85 25.52 -11.57
C PHE A 43 -13.57 24.78 -11.87
N VAL A 44 -12.98 24.17 -10.83
CA VAL A 44 -11.83 23.26 -10.95
C VAL A 44 -12.31 21.89 -10.48
N GLU A 45 -12.32 20.93 -11.38
CA GLU A 45 -12.59 19.55 -11.04
C GLU A 45 -11.30 18.92 -10.52
N MET A 46 -11.31 18.47 -9.26
CA MET A 46 -10.16 17.84 -8.63
C MET A 46 -10.36 16.33 -8.58
N HIS A 47 -9.52 15.60 -9.31
CA HIS A 47 -9.47 14.15 -9.26
C HIS A 47 -8.44 13.70 -8.25
N PHE A 48 -8.91 13.26 -7.09
CA PHE A 48 -8.05 12.75 -6.02
C PHE A 48 -7.63 11.31 -6.32
N LYS A 49 -6.32 11.07 -6.24
CA LYS A 49 -5.72 9.75 -6.40
C LYS A 49 -5.20 9.26 -5.06
N HIS A 50 -5.36 7.98 -4.78
CA HIS A 50 -4.70 7.37 -3.63
C HIS A 50 -3.17 7.43 -3.81
N ALA A 51 -2.46 7.89 -2.77
CA ALA A 51 -1.00 7.89 -2.78
C ALA A 51 -0.42 6.51 -2.47
N TYR A 52 -1.15 5.69 -1.73
CA TYR A 52 -0.78 4.32 -1.38
C TYR A 52 -1.32 3.29 -2.39
N SER A 53 -0.73 2.11 -2.36
CA SER A 53 -1.38 0.86 -2.74
C SER A 53 -1.95 0.18 -1.50
N ARG A 54 -2.90 -0.73 -1.69
CA ARG A 54 -3.48 -1.51 -0.61
C ARG A 54 -3.21 -2.99 -0.82
N LEU A 55 -2.66 -3.67 0.18
CA LEU A 55 -2.44 -5.10 0.17
C LEU A 55 -3.37 -5.77 1.19
N VAL A 56 -4.23 -6.66 0.71
CA VAL A 56 -5.04 -7.56 1.53
C VAL A 56 -4.45 -8.95 1.43
N LEU A 57 -3.91 -9.45 2.54
CA LEU A 57 -3.33 -10.78 2.63
C LEU A 57 -4.28 -11.70 3.39
N ASN A 58 -4.76 -12.76 2.74
CA ASN A 58 -5.60 -13.79 3.33
C ASN A 58 -4.81 -15.09 3.45
N ILE A 59 -4.70 -15.65 4.65
CA ILE A 59 -4.03 -16.91 4.91
C ILE A 59 -5.02 -17.90 5.53
N GLY A 60 -5.31 -18.98 4.83
CA GLY A 60 -6.18 -20.05 5.29
C GLY A 60 -5.51 -21.41 5.17
N VAL A 61 -6.20 -22.45 5.63
CA VAL A 61 -5.79 -23.85 5.47
C VAL A 61 -6.65 -24.56 4.43
N GLU A 62 -6.14 -25.64 3.88
CA GLU A 62 -6.91 -26.49 2.99
C GLU A 62 -7.99 -27.26 3.76
N ASP A 63 -9.13 -27.53 3.10
CA ASP A 63 -10.31 -28.21 3.69
C ASP A 63 -10.01 -29.60 4.25
N ALA A 64 -9.01 -30.29 3.71
CA ALA A 64 -8.55 -31.59 4.17
C ALA A 64 -7.50 -31.54 5.30
N TYR A 65 -7.23 -30.36 5.85
CA TYR A 65 -6.21 -30.20 6.88
C TYR A 65 -6.76 -30.65 8.24
N PRO A 66 -6.23 -31.72 8.83
CA PRO A 66 -6.87 -32.37 9.99
C PRO A 66 -6.54 -31.72 11.34
N ALA A 67 -5.68 -30.68 11.35
CA ALA A 67 -5.15 -30.15 12.60
C ALA A 67 -5.42 -28.65 12.73
N THR A 68 -5.75 -28.22 13.93
CA THR A 68 -5.70 -26.82 14.33
C THR A 68 -4.26 -26.32 14.26
N CYS A 69 -4.02 -25.20 13.60
CA CYS A 69 -2.72 -24.54 13.60
C CYS A 69 -2.84 -23.07 13.98
N SER A 70 -1.78 -22.53 14.54
CA SER A 70 -1.71 -21.12 14.89
C SER A 70 -0.66 -20.43 14.01
N ILE A 71 -1.04 -19.34 13.36
CA ILE A 71 -0.09 -18.44 12.70
C ILE A 71 0.54 -17.58 13.77
N ASN A 72 1.83 -17.75 14.01
CA ASN A 72 2.56 -17.05 15.07
C ASN A 72 3.14 -15.71 14.57
N SER A 73 3.63 -15.69 13.33
CA SER A 73 4.15 -14.47 12.71
C SER A 73 3.97 -14.50 11.21
N VAL A 74 3.83 -13.32 10.63
CA VAL A 74 3.77 -13.09 9.18
C VAL A 74 4.69 -11.93 8.85
N ALA A 75 5.48 -12.07 7.80
CA ALA A 75 6.32 -10.99 7.28
C ALA A 75 6.27 -10.94 5.76
N LEU A 76 6.40 -9.75 5.21
CA LEU A 76 6.66 -9.52 3.80
C LEU A 76 8.17 -9.35 3.62
N ALA A 77 8.75 -9.96 2.60
CA ALA A 77 10.17 -9.88 2.31
C ALA A 77 10.41 -9.50 0.84
N ASN A 78 11.09 -8.40 0.66
CA ASN A 78 11.74 -7.94 -0.57
C ASN A 78 12.59 -6.73 -0.22
N ASP A 79 13.81 -6.66 -0.75
CA ASP A 79 14.77 -5.59 -0.42
C ASP A 79 14.36 -4.21 -0.97
N SER A 80 13.46 -4.18 -1.95
CA SER A 80 12.96 -2.93 -2.51
C SER A 80 11.74 -2.37 -1.80
N LEU A 81 11.10 -3.12 -0.90
CA LEU A 81 9.95 -2.62 -0.14
C LEU A 81 10.33 -1.37 0.65
N PHE A 82 9.56 -0.32 0.52
CA PHE A 82 9.68 0.83 1.39
C PHE A 82 8.90 0.60 2.68
N ARG A 83 9.57 0.79 3.80
CA ARG A 83 8.91 0.94 5.11
C ARG A 83 8.52 2.39 5.36
N LYS A 84 9.36 3.30 4.85
CA LYS A 84 9.15 4.75 4.89
C LYS A 84 9.57 5.37 3.58
N ALA A 85 8.84 6.39 3.15
CA ALA A 85 9.16 7.19 1.97
C ALA A 85 8.56 8.60 2.10
N VAL A 86 8.73 9.40 1.08
CA VAL A 86 7.99 10.65 0.91
C VAL A 86 7.31 10.64 -0.45
N ILE A 87 6.15 11.26 -0.53
CA ILE A 87 5.50 11.56 -1.81
C ILE A 87 5.58 13.06 -2.07
N ASP A 88 5.95 13.43 -3.28
CA ASP A 88 5.72 14.78 -3.79
C ASP A 88 4.29 14.87 -4.31
N ILE A 89 3.45 15.62 -3.60
CA ILE A 89 2.02 15.72 -3.91
C ILE A 89 1.73 16.47 -5.20
N THR A 90 2.71 17.17 -5.75
CA THR A 90 2.54 17.90 -7.02
C THR A 90 2.70 17.00 -8.24
N SER A 91 3.54 15.99 -8.13
CA SER A 91 3.84 15.02 -9.19
C SER A 91 3.29 13.62 -8.91
N GLY A 92 2.99 13.29 -7.65
CA GLY A 92 2.69 11.93 -7.20
C GLY A 92 3.93 11.02 -7.15
N THR A 93 5.13 11.59 -7.30
CA THR A 93 6.37 10.81 -7.28
C THR A 93 6.72 10.39 -5.85
N VAL A 94 6.93 9.09 -5.65
CA VAL A 94 7.37 8.51 -4.39
C VAL A 94 8.88 8.31 -4.42
N GLY A 95 9.57 8.69 -3.35
CA GLY A 95 11.01 8.56 -3.23
C GLY A 95 11.48 8.51 -1.78
N ILE A 96 12.78 8.40 -1.61
CA ILE A 96 13.43 8.46 -0.30
C ILE A 96 13.59 9.94 0.07
N HIS A 97 13.33 10.27 1.34
CA HIS A 97 13.62 11.62 1.82
C HIS A 97 15.12 11.92 1.66
N PRO A 98 15.50 13.11 1.17
CA PRO A 98 16.91 13.42 0.88
C PRO A 98 17.84 13.29 2.11
N ASP A 99 17.30 13.46 3.31
CA ASP A 99 18.05 13.39 4.57
C ASP A 99 18.16 11.96 5.13
N ASP A 100 17.57 10.96 4.43
CA ASP A 100 17.48 9.59 4.92
C ASP A 100 18.50 8.67 4.25
N THR A 101 19.15 7.82 5.04
CA THR A 101 20.04 6.78 4.54
C THR A 101 19.24 5.54 4.11
N GLU A 102 19.44 5.07 2.89
CA GLU A 102 18.64 4.03 2.21
C GLU A 102 18.31 2.79 3.04
N LYS A 103 19.22 2.32 3.89
CA LYS A 103 19.08 1.04 4.62
C LYS A 103 18.02 1.02 5.71
N GLN A 104 17.60 2.18 6.24
CA GLN A 104 16.61 2.25 7.32
C GLN A 104 15.17 2.20 6.80
N PHE A 105 14.97 2.50 5.53
CA PHE A 105 13.66 2.74 4.93
C PHE A 105 13.20 1.65 3.97
N ARG A 106 14.09 0.73 3.63
CA ARG A 106 13.79 -0.43 2.76
C ARG A 106 13.93 -1.76 3.51
N GLY A 107 13.33 -2.79 2.95
CA GLY A 107 13.39 -4.16 3.44
C GLY A 107 12.06 -4.73 3.86
N GLY A 108 12.08 -5.92 4.46
CA GLY A 108 10.88 -6.63 4.87
C GLY A 108 10.02 -5.88 5.89
N TYR A 109 8.74 -6.19 5.92
CA TYR A 109 7.75 -5.64 6.84
C TYR A 109 7.13 -6.75 7.69
N ASN A 110 7.20 -6.62 9.02
CA ASN A 110 6.58 -7.56 9.95
C ASN A 110 5.16 -7.15 10.26
N ILE A 111 4.22 -8.05 10.01
CA ILE A 111 2.81 -7.87 10.33
C ILE A 111 2.59 -8.38 11.75
N THR A 112 2.10 -7.52 12.63
CA THR A 112 1.92 -7.87 14.06
C THR A 112 0.46 -7.90 14.48
N LYS A 113 -0.40 -7.20 13.75
CA LYS A 113 -1.83 -7.07 14.08
C LYS A 113 -2.56 -8.40 14.00
N GLY A 114 -3.27 -8.74 15.06
CA GLY A 114 -4.10 -9.96 15.11
C GLY A 114 -3.33 -11.28 15.22
N LEU A 115 -2.03 -11.24 15.53
CA LEU A 115 -1.21 -12.43 15.76
C LEU A 115 -0.92 -12.65 17.25
N PRO A 116 -0.77 -13.89 17.74
CA PRO A 116 -0.99 -15.13 17.01
C PRO A 116 -2.46 -15.38 16.65
N TYR A 117 -2.73 -16.03 15.51
CA TYR A 117 -4.07 -16.29 15.01
C TYR A 117 -4.33 -17.78 14.85
N LEU A 118 -5.42 -18.28 15.46
CA LEU A 118 -5.78 -19.70 15.44
C LEU A 118 -6.65 -20.04 14.22
N LEU A 119 -6.15 -20.95 13.39
CA LEU A 119 -6.88 -21.57 12.29
C LEU A 119 -7.39 -22.93 12.76
N ASP A 120 -8.62 -23.01 13.26
CA ASP A 120 -9.26 -24.21 13.80
C ASP A 120 -10.37 -24.75 12.87
N SER A 121 -10.61 -24.12 11.75
CA SER A 121 -11.52 -24.59 10.71
C SER A 121 -11.08 -24.10 9.32
N PRO A 122 -11.48 -24.81 8.23
CA PRO A 122 -11.17 -24.42 6.85
C PRO A 122 -11.75 -23.06 6.45
N ASP A 123 -12.85 -22.63 7.09
CA ASP A 123 -13.50 -21.36 6.80
C ASP A 123 -12.79 -20.16 7.43
N LYS A 124 -11.96 -20.41 8.45
CA LYS A 124 -11.20 -19.36 9.11
C LYS A 124 -10.01 -18.94 8.26
N LYS A 125 -9.80 -17.64 8.20
CA LYS A 125 -8.69 -17.00 7.50
C LYS A 125 -8.09 -15.93 8.39
N TYR A 126 -6.78 -15.91 8.50
CA TYR A 126 -6.07 -14.74 8.96
C TYR A 126 -6.12 -13.70 7.85
N GLN A 127 -6.46 -12.48 8.19
CA GLN A 127 -6.46 -11.36 7.23
C GLN A 127 -5.60 -10.23 7.77
N ALA A 128 -4.62 -9.83 6.98
CA ALA A 128 -3.92 -8.58 7.14
C ALA A 128 -4.35 -7.62 6.03
N ASP A 129 -4.52 -6.36 6.38
CA ASP A 129 -4.89 -5.29 5.46
C ASP A 129 -3.91 -4.14 5.68
N LEU A 130 -3.16 -3.76 4.63
CA LEU A 130 -2.00 -2.90 4.73
C LEU A 130 -2.06 -1.75 3.71
N LEU A 131 -1.61 -0.58 4.14
CA LEU A 131 -1.19 0.49 3.25
C LEU A 131 0.27 0.23 2.85
N MET A 132 0.50 0.04 1.56
CA MET A 132 1.81 -0.20 0.98
C MET A 132 2.29 1.04 0.24
N ILE A 133 3.54 1.39 0.45
CA ILE A 133 4.18 2.46 -0.33
C ILE A 133 4.42 1.94 -1.75
N PRO A 134 3.97 2.67 -2.80
CA PRO A 134 4.19 2.27 -4.18
C PRO A 134 5.67 2.06 -4.47
N THR A 135 6.00 0.90 -5.02
CA THR A 135 7.37 0.53 -5.36
C THR A 135 7.41 -0.58 -6.39
N LYS A 136 8.43 -0.56 -7.23
CA LYS A 136 8.76 -1.71 -8.08
C LYS A 136 9.54 -2.72 -7.26
N LEU A 137 9.08 -3.96 -7.24
CA LEU A 137 9.72 -5.05 -6.56
C LEU A 137 10.95 -5.50 -7.38
N LEU A 138 12.09 -5.57 -6.73
CA LEU A 138 13.27 -6.13 -7.37
C LEU A 138 13.14 -7.65 -7.42
N PRO A 139 13.50 -8.29 -8.54
CA PRO A 139 13.59 -9.73 -8.58
C PRO A 139 14.62 -10.21 -7.56
N ASP A 140 14.35 -11.36 -6.94
CA ASP A 140 15.33 -12.02 -6.08
C ASP A 140 16.60 -12.32 -6.93
N PRO A 141 17.79 -11.94 -6.48
CA PRO A 141 19.02 -12.20 -7.22
C PRO A 141 19.32 -13.68 -7.45
N PHE A 142 18.77 -14.55 -6.61
CA PHE A 142 18.90 -16.01 -6.73
C PHE A 142 17.71 -16.66 -7.47
N GLU A 143 16.57 -16.01 -7.47
CA GLU A 143 15.35 -16.46 -8.17
C GLU A 143 14.67 -15.28 -8.87
N PRO A 144 15.11 -14.94 -10.09
CA PRO A 144 14.68 -13.72 -10.80
C PRO A 144 13.17 -13.62 -11.10
N THR A 145 12.44 -14.74 -10.96
CA THR A 145 11.00 -14.80 -11.18
C THR A 145 10.18 -14.41 -9.95
N LYS A 146 10.84 -14.22 -8.79
CA LYS A 146 10.15 -13.94 -7.52
C LYS A 146 10.16 -12.45 -7.21
N GLY A 147 8.97 -11.86 -7.13
CA GLY A 147 8.78 -10.50 -6.68
C GLY A 147 8.71 -10.40 -5.16
N LEU A 148 7.53 -10.60 -4.60
CA LEU A 148 7.28 -10.55 -3.16
C LEU A 148 7.39 -11.95 -2.54
N SER A 149 7.99 -12.05 -1.36
CA SER A 149 7.88 -13.25 -0.52
C SER A 149 7.07 -12.98 0.73
N VAL A 150 6.16 -13.91 1.07
CA VAL A 150 5.44 -13.92 2.34
C VAL A 150 6.03 -15.00 3.22
N ILE A 151 6.52 -14.61 4.38
CA ILE A 151 7.14 -15.50 5.36
C ILE A 151 6.11 -15.76 6.46
N VAL A 152 5.71 -17.02 6.63
CA VAL A 152 4.70 -17.42 7.63
C VAL A 152 5.31 -18.42 8.61
N ASN A 153 5.22 -18.14 9.91
CA ASN A 153 5.56 -19.07 10.96
C ASN A 153 4.28 -19.67 11.55
N VAL A 154 4.19 -20.97 11.53
CA VAL A 154 3.00 -21.73 11.97
C VAL A 154 3.37 -22.66 13.12
N SER A 155 2.55 -22.69 14.19
CA SER A 155 2.76 -23.59 15.32
C SER A 155 2.63 -25.06 14.90
N GLY A 156 3.45 -25.90 15.52
CA GLY A 156 3.48 -27.35 15.22
C GLY A 156 4.34 -27.71 14.00
N PHE A 157 4.90 -26.72 13.32
CA PHE A 157 5.83 -26.94 12.21
C PHE A 157 7.20 -26.35 12.56
N PRO A 158 8.28 -27.14 12.40
CA PRO A 158 9.63 -26.70 12.77
C PRO A 158 10.23 -25.67 11.81
N ALA A 159 9.59 -25.41 10.67
CA ALA A 159 10.10 -24.53 9.63
C ALA A 159 9.18 -23.34 9.35
N THR A 160 9.77 -22.20 9.10
CA THR A 160 9.11 -21.03 8.50
C THR A 160 8.80 -21.33 7.04
N VAL A 161 7.58 -21.05 6.62
CA VAL A 161 7.16 -21.21 5.22
C VAL A 161 7.43 -19.92 4.49
N ILE A 162 8.23 -19.96 3.44
CA ILE A 162 8.50 -18.83 2.54
C ILE A 162 7.67 -19.02 1.28
N ILE A 163 6.83 -18.07 0.98
CA ILE A 163 5.87 -18.12 -0.11
C ILE A 163 6.24 -17.05 -1.14
N PRO A 164 6.80 -17.43 -2.29
CA PRO A 164 7.01 -16.49 -3.37
C PRO A 164 5.67 -16.13 -4.03
N ILE A 165 5.52 -14.85 -4.34
CA ILE A 165 4.36 -14.31 -5.05
C ILE A 165 4.84 -13.86 -6.44
N ASP A 166 4.82 -14.79 -7.38
CA ASP A 166 5.42 -14.61 -8.71
C ASP A 166 4.65 -13.59 -9.57
N ASP A 167 3.34 -13.47 -9.36
CA ASP A 167 2.46 -12.59 -10.15
C ASP A 167 2.43 -11.14 -9.65
N LEU A 168 3.28 -10.78 -8.68
CA LEU A 168 3.33 -9.44 -8.10
C LEU A 168 4.72 -8.82 -8.31
N SER A 169 4.82 -7.97 -9.33
CA SER A 169 6.08 -7.29 -9.72
C SER A 169 6.22 -5.88 -9.13
N ASP A 170 5.12 -5.29 -8.69
CA ASP A 170 5.10 -3.92 -8.17
C ASP A 170 3.89 -3.65 -7.28
N PHE A 171 3.98 -2.57 -6.54
CA PHE A 171 2.85 -1.93 -5.88
C PHE A 171 2.62 -0.57 -6.53
N GLU A 172 1.56 -0.45 -7.31
CA GLU A 172 1.17 0.80 -7.96
C GLU A 172 0.24 1.62 -7.07
N SER A 173 0.40 2.94 -7.12
CA SER A 173 -0.49 3.91 -6.47
C SER A 173 -1.94 3.71 -6.93
N GLY A 174 -2.89 3.70 -6.00
CA GLY A 174 -4.32 3.53 -6.31
C GLY A 174 -4.74 2.13 -6.72
N LYS A 175 -3.87 1.13 -6.55
CA LYS A 175 -4.22 -0.28 -6.79
C LYS A 175 -4.42 -1.03 -5.49
N LYS A 176 -5.35 -1.98 -5.51
CA LYS A 176 -5.60 -2.93 -4.44
C LYS A 176 -5.20 -4.33 -4.90
N TYR A 177 -4.33 -4.94 -4.13
CA TYR A 177 -3.83 -6.30 -4.33
C TYR A 177 -4.44 -7.21 -3.28
N VAL A 178 -5.05 -8.30 -3.71
CA VAL A 178 -5.57 -9.34 -2.81
C VAL A 178 -4.76 -10.60 -3.04
N VAL A 179 -3.95 -10.97 -2.04
CA VAL A 179 -3.15 -12.18 -2.05
C VAL A 179 -3.82 -13.20 -1.14
N SER A 180 -4.19 -14.34 -1.68
CA SER A 180 -4.80 -15.42 -0.93
C SER A 180 -3.92 -16.67 -0.95
N LEU A 181 -3.58 -17.16 0.23
CA LEU A 181 -2.70 -18.29 0.45
C LEU A 181 -3.47 -19.42 1.12
N LYS A 182 -3.34 -20.64 0.62
CA LYS A 182 -3.82 -21.85 1.29
C LYS A 182 -2.63 -22.72 1.71
N LEU A 183 -2.53 -22.95 3.00
CA LEU A 183 -1.51 -23.80 3.61
C LEU A 183 -1.96 -25.26 3.64
N ARG A 184 -1.03 -26.16 3.37
CA ARG A 184 -1.19 -27.63 3.52
C ARG A 184 0.01 -28.18 4.29
N GLY A 185 -0.12 -28.24 5.62
CA GLY A 185 1.04 -28.59 6.44
C GLY A 185 2.14 -27.54 6.32
N ILE A 186 3.35 -28.00 6.03
CA ILE A 186 4.52 -27.15 5.76
C ILE A 186 4.60 -26.71 4.29
N ALA A 187 3.68 -27.17 3.45
CA ALA A 187 3.64 -26.84 2.03
C ALA A 187 2.56 -25.80 1.73
N ILE A 188 2.75 -25.09 0.65
CA ILE A 188 1.74 -24.19 0.08
C ILE A 188 0.98 -24.99 -0.96
N LYS A 189 -0.36 -24.93 -0.90
CA LYS A 189 -1.18 -25.55 -1.92
C LYS A 189 -1.47 -24.60 -3.07
N SER A 190 -1.80 -23.37 -2.75
CA SER A 190 -2.15 -22.36 -3.76
C SER A 190 -1.81 -20.97 -3.30
N VAL A 191 -1.40 -20.17 -4.28
CA VAL A 191 -1.25 -18.72 -4.18
C VAL A 191 -2.15 -18.13 -5.25
N THR A 192 -2.94 -17.13 -4.90
CA THR A 192 -3.77 -16.39 -5.86
C THR A 192 -3.56 -14.91 -5.62
N VAL A 193 -3.28 -14.18 -6.70
CA VAL A 193 -3.16 -12.73 -6.69
C VAL A 193 -4.28 -12.15 -7.53
N THR A 194 -4.98 -11.16 -7.01
CA THR A 194 -5.97 -10.39 -7.75
C THR A 194 -5.65 -8.91 -7.59
N THR A 195 -5.55 -8.20 -8.69
CA THR A 195 -5.33 -6.75 -8.72
C THR A 195 -6.57 -6.06 -9.23
N THR A 196 -7.01 -5.03 -8.53
CA THR A 196 -8.14 -4.18 -8.91
C THR A 196 -7.78 -2.72 -8.69
N ASP A 197 -8.49 -1.83 -9.37
CA ASP A 197 -8.40 -0.41 -9.02
C ASP A 197 -8.95 -0.22 -7.61
N TRP A 198 -8.30 0.63 -6.86
CA TRP A 198 -8.81 1.07 -5.58
C TRP A 198 -9.75 2.24 -5.86
N ASP A 199 -11.00 2.15 -5.42
CA ASP A 199 -12.06 3.10 -5.76
C ASP A 199 -11.61 4.55 -5.54
N GLU A 200 -11.69 5.37 -6.60
CA GLU A 200 -11.45 6.80 -6.51
C GLU A 200 -12.61 7.45 -5.74
N LYS A 201 -12.28 8.23 -4.71
CA LYS A 201 -13.28 9.08 -4.07
C LYS A 201 -13.44 10.35 -4.91
N ILE A 202 -14.54 10.45 -5.60
CA ILE A 202 -14.98 11.71 -6.25
C ILE A 202 -15.69 12.52 -5.16
N LEU A 203 -15.03 13.55 -4.66
CA LEU A 203 -15.69 14.52 -3.78
C LEU A 203 -16.47 15.51 -4.65
N ASN A 204 -17.71 15.16 -4.98
CA ASN A 204 -18.68 16.04 -5.62
C ASN A 204 -19.45 16.87 -4.58
N GLU A 205 -18.77 17.35 -3.57
CA GLU A 205 -19.36 18.40 -2.73
C GLU A 205 -19.18 19.72 -3.44
N GLY A 206 -20.15 20.05 -4.30
CA GLY A 206 -20.33 21.39 -4.80
C GLY A 206 -20.53 22.31 -3.60
N VAL A 207 -19.55 23.12 -3.29
CA VAL A 207 -19.75 24.28 -2.42
C VAL A 207 -20.56 25.26 -3.25
N ASP A 208 -21.87 25.35 -3.00
CA ASP A 208 -22.71 26.41 -3.52
C ASP A 208 -22.20 27.74 -2.93
N TYR A 209 -21.37 28.41 -3.69
CA TYR A 209 -21.04 29.81 -3.40
C TYR A 209 -22.24 30.67 -3.79
N GLU A 210 -23.02 31.11 -2.81
CA GLU A 210 -23.91 32.24 -3.02
C GLU A 210 -23.04 33.45 -3.40
N PRO A 211 -23.27 34.06 -4.58
CA PRO A 211 -22.54 35.26 -4.95
C PRO A 211 -22.84 36.36 -3.94
N LEU A 212 -21.81 37.01 -3.40
CA LEU A 212 -21.95 38.15 -2.52
C LEU A 212 -22.82 39.22 -3.23
N PRO A 213 -23.82 39.81 -2.55
CA PRO A 213 -24.64 40.86 -3.14
C PRO A 213 -23.75 42.02 -3.54
N GLN A 214 -23.84 42.39 -4.80
CA GLN A 214 -23.15 43.54 -5.33
C GLN A 214 -23.78 44.79 -4.73
N SER A 215 -22.99 45.55 -3.98
CA SER A 215 -23.32 46.88 -3.46
C SER A 215 -23.11 47.96 -4.49
#